data_1f09f3303d34d17cc7c92afd82c95f12
#
_entry.id   1f09f3303d34d17cc7c92afd82c95f12
#
_cell.length_a   1.000
_cell.length_b   1.000
_cell.length_c   1.000
_cell.angle_alpha   90.00
_cell.angle_beta   90.00
_cell.angle_gamma   90.00
#
_symmetry.space_group_name_H-M   'P 1'
#
loop_
_entity.id
_entity.type
_entity.pdbx_description
1 polymer ?
#
loop_
_entity_poly.entity_id
_entity_poly.type
_entity_poly.pdbx_seq_one_letter_code
_entity_poly.pdbx_strand_id
1 'polypeptide(L)'
;MFTLQQTDTRSSARAGVVHTDHGDILTPIFMPVGTVKGVHRRDLEDDIKAQIILGNTYHLYLRPGTQILHEAGGLHRFEGWTRPILTDSGGYQVFSLTDIRKMTEEGVQFSSHIDGRKLLFTPESVMDIEREIGADIVMAFDECCPGTADRAYAKASMERTHRWLDRCIARFDSTPDLYGYRQHLFPIVQGCVYTDLRQDAAKRLRDLDRDGYAIGGLAVGEPAEKMYEMIEVVNDILPANKPRYLMGVGTPWNILEGIERGVDMFDCVMPTRNGRNGMIFTRNGVMNMRNKKWENDFTPLDPDGTSYVDHQYTRAYVRHLIHAQEMLGLEILSIHNLAFYLWLVGEARQHILAGDFKPWKDEMMQRLMNRL
;
A
#
# COMPACT_ATOMS: atom_id res chain seq x y z
N MET A 1 -16.75 10.55 2.32
CA MET A 1 -15.49 9.82 2.11
C MET A 1 -15.69 8.34 1.77
N PHE A 2 -16.53 7.54 2.49
CA PHE A 2 -16.70 6.11 2.20
C PHE A 2 -18.17 5.68 2.16
N THR A 3 -18.55 4.96 1.12
CA THR A 3 -19.87 4.34 0.96
C THR A 3 -19.72 2.82 0.94
N LEU A 4 -20.17 2.15 2.00
CA LEU A 4 -20.24 0.69 2.03
C LEU A 4 -21.42 0.22 1.16
N GLN A 5 -21.15 -0.68 0.21
CA GLN A 5 -22.17 -1.20 -0.72
C GLN A 5 -22.66 -2.59 -0.33
N GLN A 6 -21.74 -3.47 0.05
CA GLN A 6 -22.04 -4.87 0.35
C GLN A 6 -21.04 -5.42 1.37
N THR A 7 -21.50 -6.31 2.24
CA THR A 7 -20.66 -7.17 3.08
C THR A 7 -20.97 -8.62 2.72
N ASP A 8 -19.95 -9.45 2.59
CA ASP A 8 -20.10 -10.88 2.35
C ASP A 8 -20.85 -11.55 3.50
N THR A 9 -21.67 -12.55 3.21
CA THR A 9 -22.51 -13.23 4.21
C THR A 9 -21.76 -14.29 5.03
N ARG A 10 -20.56 -14.68 4.59
CA ARG A 10 -19.75 -15.78 5.17
C ARG A 10 -18.40 -15.32 5.71
N SER A 11 -18.11 -14.02 5.57
CA SER A 11 -16.85 -13.43 6.03
C SER A 11 -17.04 -11.94 6.35
N SER A 12 -15.99 -11.27 6.79
CA SER A 12 -15.98 -9.82 6.98
C SER A 12 -15.62 -9.05 5.72
N ALA A 13 -15.46 -9.73 4.57
CA ALA A 13 -15.15 -9.09 3.30
C ALA A 13 -16.23 -8.11 2.89
N ARG A 14 -15.82 -6.96 2.39
CA ARG A 14 -16.75 -5.88 2.05
C ARG A 14 -16.35 -5.16 0.77
N ALA A 15 -17.34 -4.72 0.01
CA ALA A 15 -17.19 -3.87 -1.16
C ALA A 15 -17.77 -2.49 -0.86
N GLY A 16 -17.02 -1.45 -1.24
CA GLY A 16 -17.41 -0.06 -1.01
C GLY A 16 -16.81 0.87 -2.07
N VAL A 17 -16.97 2.17 -1.83
CA VAL A 17 -16.41 3.24 -2.65
C VAL A 17 -15.80 4.28 -1.73
N VAL A 18 -14.52 4.61 -1.93
CA VAL A 18 -13.86 5.75 -1.32
C VAL A 18 -13.98 6.93 -2.28
N HIS A 19 -14.53 8.05 -1.81
CA HIS A 19 -14.74 9.26 -2.60
C HIS A 19 -13.63 10.28 -2.32
N THR A 20 -12.99 10.77 -3.36
CA THR A 20 -12.02 11.88 -3.30
C THR A 20 -12.35 12.93 -4.36
N ASP A 21 -11.71 14.08 -4.28
CA ASP A 21 -11.91 15.15 -5.29
C ASP A 21 -11.31 14.78 -6.66
N HIS A 22 -10.37 13.82 -6.73
CA HIS A 22 -9.83 13.29 -7.98
C HIS A 22 -10.52 12.00 -8.47
N GLY A 23 -11.63 11.60 -7.84
CA GLY A 23 -12.47 10.49 -8.29
C GLY A 23 -12.74 9.43 -7.24
N ASP A 24 -13.54 8.47 -7.64
CA ASP A 24 -13.99 7.35 -6.83
C ASP A 24 -13.01 6.17 -6.91
N ILE A 25 -12.81 5.49 -5.78
CA ILE A 25 -11.98 4.31 -5.66
C ILE A 25 -12.87 3.15 -5.22
N LEU A 26 -13.00 2.14 -6.09
CA LEU A 26 -13.78 0.94 -5.82
C LEU A 26 -12.96 -0.02 -4.95
N THR A 27 -13.44 -0.35 -3.76
CA THR A 27 -12.77 -1.27 -2.84
C THR A 27 -13.38 -2.68 -2.84
N PRO A 28 -12.60 -3.73 -2.57
CA PRO A 28 -11.18 -3.73 -2.24
C PRO A 28 -10.29 -3.22 -3.38
N ILE A 29 -9.17 -2.57 -3.05
CA ILE A 29 -8.24 -2.01 -4.02
C ILE A 29 -6.78 -2.27 -3.65
N PHE A 30 -5.94 -2.51 -4.65
CA PHE A 30 -4.50 -2.48 -4.53
C PHE A 30 -3.95 -1.20 -5.14
N MET A 31 -3.06 -0.50 -4.43
CA MET A 31 -2.45 0.76 -4.84
C MET A 31 -1.03 0.50 -5.35
N PRO A 32 -0.77 0.63 -6.66
CA PRO A 32 0.59 0.59 -7.18
C PRO A 32 1.47 1.69 -6.57
N VAL A 33 2.72 1.35 -6.21
CA VAL A 33 3.68 2.33 -5.73
C VAL A 33 4.26 3.09 -6.92
N GLY A 34 3.94 4.39 -7.00
CA GLY A 34 4.25 5.28 -8.11
C GLY A 34 5.36 6.31 -7.86
N THR A 35 6.02 6.31 -6.70
CA THR A 35 6.88 7.41 -6.23
C THR A 35 8.06 7.76 -7.14
N VAL A 36 8.87 6.79 -7.56
CA VAL A 36 10.17 7.03 -8.23
C VAL A 36 10.45 6.05 -9.37
N LYS A 37 9.89 4.85 -9.30
CA LYS A 37 10.17 3.75 -10.25
C LYS A 37 8.84 3.18 -10.69
N GLY A 38 8.27 3.87 -11.64
CA GLY A 38 6.96 3.47 -12.11
C GLY A 38 7.01 2.67 -13.38
N VAL A 39 5.89 2.21 -13.69
CA VAL A 39 5.39 1.87 -14.98
C VAL A 39 4.92 3.19 -15.63
N HIS A 40 4.95 3.28 -16.92
CA HIS A 40 4.44 4.44 -17.65
C HIS A 40 3.01 4.80 -17.20
N ARG A 41 2.72 6.09 -17.04
CA ARG A 41 1.38 6.56 -16.70
C ARG A 41 0.29 5.93 -17.59
N ARG A 42 0.53 5.88 -18.90
CA ARG A 42 -0.39 5.28 -19.85
C ARG A 42 -0.69 3.82 -19.54
N ASP A 43 0.33 3.04 -19.15
CA ASP A 43 0.12 1.64 -18.79
C ASP A 43 -0.67 1.51 -17.48
N LEU A 44 -0.43 2.42 -16.51
CA LEU A 44 -1.20 2.46 -15.27
C LEU A 44 -2.68 2.83 -15.51
N GLU A 45 -2.95 3.79 -16.39
CA GLU A 45 -4.31 4.28 -16.65
C GLU A 45 -5.10 3.37 -17.60
N ASP A 46 -4.51 2.96 -18.72
CA ASP A 46 -5.24 2.33 -19.82
C ASP A 46 -5.21 0.80 -19.75
N ASP A 47 -4.10 0.22 -19.31
CA ASP A 47 -3.90 -1.24 -19.29
C ASP A 47 -4.13 -1.82 -17.89
N ILE A 48 -3.36 -1.36 -16.89
CA ILE A 48 -3.47 -1.81 -15.49
C ILE A 48 -4.75 -1.30 -14.83
N LYS A 49 -5.26 -0.14 -15.29
CA LYS A 49 -6.48 0.51 -14.79
C LYS A 49 -6.42 0.87 -13.31
N ALA A 50 -5.26 1.32 -12.85
CA ALA A 50 -5.07 1.78 -11.49
C ALA A 50 -6.00 2.96 -11.19
N GLN A 51 -6.79 2.85 -10.12
CA GLN A 51 -7.72 3.90 -9.69
C GLN A 51 -7.06 4.89 -8.74
N ILE A 52 -6.01 4.46 -8.06
CA ILE A 52 -5.23 5.22 -7.09
C ILE A 52 -3.79 4.71 -7.14
N ILE A 53 -2.82 5.59 -6.89
CA ILE A 53 -1.41 5.23 -6.71
C ILE A 53 -0.92 5.68 -5.35
N LEU A 54 0.21 5.10 -4.90
CA LEU A 54 0.85 5.47 -3.63
C LEU A 54 2.18 6.16 -3.89
N GLY A 55 2.39 7.32 -3.25
CA GLY A 55 3.65 8.04 -3.18
C GLY A 55 4.31 7.89 -1.80
N ASN A 56 5.64 7.74 -1.76
CA ASN A 56 6.37 7.67 -0.50
C ASN A 56 6.87 9.05 -0.09
N THR A 57 6.35 9.60 0.97
CA THR A 57 6.65 10.95 1.48
C THR A 57 8.13 11.16 1.76
N TYR A 58 8.80 10.18 2.38
CA TYR A 58 10.25 10.26 2.61
C TYR A 58 11.04 10.47 1.31
N HIS A 59 10.74 9.69 0.26
CA HIS A 59 11.44 9.79 -1.01
C HIS A 59 11.12 11.10 -1.73
N LEU A 60 9.87 11.52 -1.75
CA LEU A 60 9.42 12.77 -2.37
C LEU A 60 10.02 14.00 -1.68
N TYR A 61 10.13 13.98 -0.34
CA TYR A 61 10.79 15.02 0.43
C TYR A 61 12.27 15.14 0.11
N LEU A 62 12.99 14.01 -0.05
CA LEU A 62 14.40 14.03 -0.40
C LEU A 62 14.63 14.42 -1.87
N ARG A 63 13.78 13.95 -2.76
CA ARG A 63 13.90 14.16 -4.21
C ARG A 63 12.53 13.96 -4.90
N PRO A 64 11.97 14.99 -5.54
CA PRO A 64 12.58 16.26 -5.94
C PRO A 64 12.69 17.30 -4.81
N GLY A 65 11.99 17.11 -3.69
CA GLY A 65 11.86 18.05 -2.59
C GLY A 65 10.53 18.82 -2.66
N THR A 66 10.04 19.26 -1.50
CA THR A 66 8.72 19.85 -1.37
C THR A 66 8.61 21.22 -2.09
N GLN A 67 9.69 21.99 -2.14
CA GLN A 67 9.68 23.25 -2.88
C GLN A 67 9.36 23.07 -4.36
N ILE A 68 10.00 22.08 -5.02
CA ILE A 68 9.74 21.78 -6.44
C ILE A 68 8.30 21.29 -6.63
N LEU A 69 7.82 20.43 -5.74
CA LEU A 69 6.44 19.93 -5.79
C LEU A 69 5.44 21.08 -5.61
N HIS A 70 5.69 21.98 -4.68
CA HIS A 70 4.85 23.16 -4.46
C HIS A 70 4.80 24.08 -5.69
N GLU A 71 5.97 24.40 -6.27
CA GLU A 71 6.07 25.21 -7.49
C GLU A 71 5.38 24.55 -8.70
N ALA A 72 5.39 23.23 -8.77
CA ALA A 72 4.67 22.46 -9.80
C ALA A 72 3.15 22.46 -9.62
N GLY A 73 2.64 22.85 -8.44
CA GLY A 73 1.23 22.81 -8.09
C GLY A 73 0.77 21.46 -7.54
N GLY A 74 1.66 20.78 -6.79
CA GLY A 74 1.44 19.49 -6.13
C GLY A 74 1.84 18.28 -6.97
N LEU A 75 1.84 17.12 -6.34
CA LEU A 75 2.30 15.86 -6.94
C LEU A 75 1.47 15.46 -8.16
N HIS A 76 0.16 15.68 -8.13
CA HIS A 76 -0.73 15.42 -9.28
C HIS A 76 -0.25 16.13 -10.55
N ARG A 77 0.07 17.40 -10.46
CA ARG A 77 0.57 18.19 -11.62
C ARG A 77 1.99 17.82 -11.98
N PHE A 78 2.81 17.55 -10.98
CA PHE A 78 4.21 17.17 -11.21
C PHE A 78 4.34 15.86 -11.99
N GLU A 79 3.53 14.85 -11.64
CA GLU A 79 3.52 13.55 -12.33
C GLU A 79 2.57 13.52 -13.53
N GLY A 80 1.70 14.50 -13.67
CA GLY A 80 0.62 14.51 -14.64
C GLY A 80 -0.45 13.45 -14.35
N TRP A 81 -0.60 13.01 -13.11
CA TRP A 81 -1.59 12.02 -12.67
C TRP A 81 -2.89 12.70 -12.27
N THR A 82 -4.03 12.23 -12.81
CA THR A 82 -5.34 12.88 -12.63
C THR A 82 -6.29 12.12 -11.72
N ARG A 83 -5.90 10.92 -11.26
CA ARG A 83 -6.68 10.07 -10.36
C ARG A 83 -6.16 10.23 -8.92
N PRO A 84 -6.83 9.66 -7.91
CA PRO A 84 -6.41 9.75 -6.52
C PRO A 84 -4.95 9.34 -6.28
N ILE A 85 -4.34 9.99 -5.28
CA ILE A 85 -3.02 9.66 -4.72
C ILE A 85 -3.15 9.49 -3.21
N LEU A 86 -2.51 8.45 -2.67
CA LEU A 86 -2.27 8.30 -1.25
C LEU A 86 -0.77 8.47 -0.98
N THR A 87 -0.40 9.20 0.09
CA THR A 87 1.00 9.26 0.57
C THR A 87 1.14 8.62 1.94
N ASP A 88 2.22 7.83 2.12
CA ASP A 88 2.57 7.29 3.42
C ASP A 88 3.16 8.38 4.34
N SER A 89 3.33 8.07 5.64
CA SER A 89 3.87 9.03 6.61
C SER A 89 5.37 9.27 6.49
N GLY A 90 6.11 8.47 5.72
CA GLY A 90 7.56 8.42 5.72
C GLY A 90 8.18 7.72 6.94
N GLY A 91 7.39 7.37 7.96
CA GLY A 91 7.85 6.76 9.21
C GLY A 91 8.58 5.44 9.00
N TYR A 92 8.02 4.54 8.21
CA TYR A 92 8.64 3.24 7.90
C TYR A 92 9.98 3.39 7.16
N GLN A 93 10.10 4.30 6.20
CA GLN A 93 11.33 4.51 5.43
C GLN A 93 12.44 5.08 6.31
N VAL A 94 12.12 6.02 7.19
CA VAL A 94 13.06 6.52 8.20
C VAL A 94 13.49 5.40 9.13
N PHE A 95 12.57 4.48 9.48
CA PHE A 95 12.87 3.31 10.28
C PHE A 95 13.77 2.31 9.54
N SER A 96 13.49 1.98 8.28
CA SER A 96 14.10 0.85 7.56
C SER A 96 15.35 1.21 6.77
N LEU A 97 15.50 2.48 6.32
CA LEU A 97 16.55 2.89 5.39
C LEU A 97 17.70 3.68 6.02
N THR A 98 17.60 4.02 7.30
CA THR A 98 18.62 4.83 7.97
C THR A 98 19.29 4.05 9.11
N ASP A 99 20.58 3.77 8.96
CA ASP A 99 21.39 3.11 10.00
C ASP A 99 21.60 4.02 11.23
N ILE A 100 21.54 5.34 11.02
CA ILE A 100 21.73 6.35 12.06
C ILE A 100 20.45 7.17 12.20
N ARG A 101 19.62 6.79 13.17
CA ARG A 101 18.45 7.57 13.57
C ARG A 101 18.43 7.78 15.07
N LYS A 102 17.93 8.92 15.50
CA LYS A 102 17.63 9.20 16.90
C LYS A 102 16.16 9.52 17.02
N MET A 103 15.45 8.67 17.73
CA MET A 103 14.03 8.86 18.03
C MET A 103 13.88 9.56 19.37
N THR A 104 13.06 10.57 19.43
CA THR A 104 12.74 11.36 20.62
C THR A 104 11.23 11.61 20.67
N GLU A 105 10.75 12.22 21.70
CA GLU A 105 9.34 12.65 21.80
C GLU A 105 9.01 13.76 20.77
N GLU A 106 10.00 14.57 20.40
CA GLU A 106 9.85 15.62 19.39
C GLU A 106 9.63 15.06 17.99
N GLY A 107 10.35 14.00 17.64
CA GLY A 107 10.32 13.40 16.32
C GLY A 107 11.52 12.47 16.06
N VAL A 108 11.84 12.25 14.79
CA VAL A 108 12.93 11.38 14.36
C VAL A 108 13.99 12.18 13.63
N GLN A 109 15.19 12.21 14.20
CA GLN A 109 16.37 12.74 13.53
C GLN A 109 17.07 11.60 12.76
N PHE A 110 17.39 11.83 11.50
CA PHE A 110 18.02 10.84 10.64
C PHE A 110 18.96 11.49 9.62
N SER A 111 19.77 10.67 8.95
CA SER A 111 20.62 11.14 7.86
C SER A 111 20.06 10.68 6.51
N SER A 112 19.99 11.61 5.55
CA SER A 112 19.59 11.30 4.18
C SER A 112 20.53 10.26 3.56
N HIS A 113 19.98 9.20 2.97
CA HIS A 113 20.75 8.18 2.26
C HIS A 113 21.30 8.67 0.91
N ILE A 114 20.90 9.85 0.45
CA ILE A 114 21.34 10.43 -0.82
C ILE A 114 22.63 11.24 -0.65
N ASP A 115 22.67 12.11 0.36
CA ASP A 115 23.70 13.12 0.55
C ASP A 115 24.24 13.20 2.00
N GLY A 116 23.71 12.36 2.90
CA GLY A 116 24.14 12.29 4.30
C GLY A 116 23.72 13.47 5.18
N ARG A 117 22.99 14.46 4.66
CA ARG A 117 22.55 15.61 5.49
C ARG A 117 21.63 15.15 6.61
N LYS A 118 21.74 15.81 7.77
CA LYS A 118 20.90 15.54 8.93
C LYS A 118 19.54 16.22 8.75
N LEU A 119 18.49 15.46 9.00
CA LEU A 119 17.10 15.87 8.85
C LEU A 119 16.34 15.53 10.13
N LEU A 120 15.26 16.25 10.38
CA LEU A 120 14.35 16.02 11.49
C LEU A 120 12.92 15.96 10.95
N PHE A 121 12.24 14.84 11.13
CA PHE A 121 10.81 14.72 10.96
C PHE A 121 10.13 14.86 12.31
N THR A 122 9.26 15.84 12.43
CA THR A 122 8.30 15.98 13.54
C THR A 122 6.89 15.76 13.01
N PRO A 123 5.91 15.43 13.84
CA PRO A 123 4.52 15.35 13.42
C PRO A 123 4.04 16.57 12.63
N GLU A 124 4.39 17.76 13.07
CA GLU A 124 4.02 19.01 12.41
C GLU A 124 4.71 19.17 11.05
N SER A 125 6.03 18.92 10.98
CA SER A 125 6.77 19.06 9.73
C SER A 125 6.34 18.05 8.68
N VAL A 126 5.95 16.84 9.09
CA VAL A 126 5.41 15.84 8.15
C VAL A 126 4.05 16.29 7.61
N MET A 127 3.18 16.87 8.43
CA MET A 127 1.90 17.43 7.93
C MET A 127 2.12 18.60 6.97
N ASP A 128 3.11 19.45 7.20
CA ASP A 128 3.48 20.51 6.25
C ASP A 128 4.00 19.93 4.92
N ILE A 129 4.85 18.90 4.98
CA ILE A 129 5.33 18.17 3.79
C ILE A 129 4.15 17.57 3.02
N GLU A 130 3.19 16.92 3.70
CA GLU A 130 2.00 16.34 3.08
C GLU A 130 1.10 17.40 2.41
N ARG A 131 0.99 18.59 3.01
CA ARG A 131 0.31 19.72 2.38
C ARG A 131 0.99 20.14 1.07
N GLU A 132 2.32 20.24 1.06
CA GLU A 132 3.10 20.61 -0.13
C GLU A 132 3.10 19.51 -1.21
N ILE A 133 3.09 18.23 -0.83
CA ILE A 133 2.93 17.11 -1.77
C ILE A 133 1.52 17.14 -2.38
N GLY A 134 0.49 17.31 -1.59
CA GLY A 134 -0.88 17.46 -2.08
C GLY A 134 -1.53 16.15 -2.54
N ALA A 135 -1.34 15.02 -1.84
CA ALA A 135 -2.08 13.80 -2.07
C ALA A 135 -3.53 13.90 -1.55
N ASP A 136 -4.47 13.10 -2.08
CA ASP A 136 -5.86 13.06 -1.60
C ASP A 136 -5.97 12.45 -0.21
N ILE A 137 -5.20 11.39 0.05
CA ILE A 137 -5.16 10.68 1.32
C ILE A 137 -3.73 10.73 1.85
N VAL A 138 -3.56 11.19 3.09
CA VAL A 138 -2.26 11.32 3.74
C VAL A 138 -2.26 10.55 5.06
N MET A 139 -1.13 9.91 5.39
CA MET A 139 -0.98 9.18 6.64
C MET A 139 -0.44 10.08 7.74
N ALA A 140 -0.97 9.94 8.96
CA ALA A 140 -0.37 10.55 10.13
C ALA A 140 1.03 9.98 10.39
N PHE A 141 1.93 10.82 10.89
CA PHE A 141 3.29 10.37 11.24
C PHE A 141 3.26 9.42 12.44
N ASP A 142 3.90 8.26 12.29
CA ASP A 142 3.87 7.16 13.26
C ASP A 142 5.26 6.56 13.53
N GLU A 143 5.37 5.80 14.58
CA GLU A 143 6.52 4.94 14.84
C GLU A 143 6.19 3.49 14.48
N CYS A 144 6.82 2.98 13.41
CA CYS A 144 6.72 1.58 13.03
C CYS A 144 7.62 0.73 13.95
N CYS A 145 7.00 -0.08 14.79
CA CYS A 145 7.66 -0.99 15.72
C CYS A 145 8.01 -2.32 15.01
N PRO A 146 9.21 -2.92 15.22
CA PRO A 146 9.50 -4.27 14.72
C PRO A 146 8.50 -5.31 15.24
N GLY A 147 8.09 -6.26 14.37
CA GLY A 147 7.15 -7.33 14.76
C GLY A 147 7.67 -8.28 15.86
N THR A 148 8.98 -8.24 16.11
CA THR A 148 9.66 -9.01 17.17
C THR A 148 9.91 -8.22 18.45
N ALA A 149 9.43 -6.98 18.56
CA ALA A 149 9.62 -6.13 19.73
C ALA A 149 8.96 -6.72 20.97
N ASP A 150 9.58 -6.53 22.13
CA ASP A 150 8.93 -6.88 23.40
C ASP A 150 7.72 -5.98 23.68
N ARG A 151 6.86 -6.43 24.61
CA ARG A 151 5.61 -5.73 24.91
C ARG A 151 5.83 -4.34 25.52
N ALA A 152 6.90 -4.13 26.27
CA ALA A 152 7.18 -2.84 26.89
C ALA A 152 7.55 -1.81 25.84
N TYR A 153 8.42 -2.17 24.90
CA TYR A 153 8.76 -1.32 23.77
C TYR A 153 7.56 -1.08 22.84
N ALA A 154 6.81 -2.14 22.51
CA ALA A 154 5.61 -2.02 21.66
C ALA A 154 4.57 -1.04 22.27
N LYS A 155 4.37 -1.09 23.59
CA LYS A 155 3.50 -0.17 24.31
C LYS A 155 4.02 1.26 24.23
N ALA A 156 5.29 1.49 24.54
CA ALA A 156 5.90 2.81 24.51
C ALA A 156 5.85 3.44 23.10
N SER A 157 6.09 2.64 22.07
CA SER A 157 6.01 3.03 20.66
C SER A 157 4.57 3.41 20.26
N MET A 158 3.59 2.58 20.63
CA MET A 158 2.17 2.88 20.41
C MET A 158 1.73 4.18 21.08
N GLU A 159 2.10 4.37 22.35
CA GLU A 159 1.78 5.58 23.11
C GLU A 159 2.43 6.83 22.51
N ARG A 160 3.67 6.74 22.00
CA ARG A 160 4.33 7.82 21.27
C ARG A 160 3.59 8.13 19.97
N THR A 161 3.23 7.11 19.18
CA THR A 161 2.41 7.27 17.98
C THR A 161 1.12 8.01 18.28
N HIS A 162 0.46 7.72 19.41
CA HIS A 162 -0.75 8.43 19.82
C HIS A 162 -0.51 9.91 20.12
N ARG A 163 0.57 10.25 20.81
CA ARG A 163 0.91 11.66 21.10
C ARG A 163 1.31 12.40 19.82
N TRP A 164 2.03 11.74 18.92
CA TRP A 164 2.35 12.29 17.61
C TRP A 164 1.11 12.48 16.74
N LEU A 165 0.15 11.56 16.81
CA LEU A 165 -1.12 11.69 16.11
C LEU A 165 -1.90 12.94 16.55
N ASP A 166 -1.97 13.22 17.85
CA ASP A 166 -2.62 14.44 18.35
C ASP A 166 -1.98 15.70 17.75
N ARG A 167 -0.65 15.73 17.63
CA ARG A 167 0.11 16.82 17.02
C ARG A 167 -0.12 16.90 15.49
N CYS A 168 -0.14 15.75 14.81
CA CYS A 168 -0.49 15.69 13.39
C CYS A 168 -1.88 16.27 13.13
N ILE A 169 -2.87 15.83 13.88
CA ILE A 169 -4.26 16.31 13.75
C ILE A 169 -4.32 17.83 13.99
N ALA A 170 -3.73 18.33 15.09
CA ALA A 170 -3.72 19.75 15.37
C ALA A 170 -3.09 20.58 14.25
N ARG A 171 -1.96 20.11 13.69
CA ARG A 171 -1.29 20.79 12.60
C ARG A 171 -2.09 20.70 11.30
N PHE A 172 -2.57 19.52 10.93
CA PHE A 172 -3.34 19.29 9.69
C PHE A 172 -4.64 20.10 9.69
N ASP A 173 -5.41 20.10 10.78
CA ASP A 173 -6.69 20.80 10.89
C ASP A 173 -6.51 22.33 10.94
N SER A 174 -5.33 22.83 11.36
CA SER A 174 -5.01 24.28 11.39
C SER A 174 -4.40 24.82 10.08
N THR A 175 -4.07 23.95 9.12
CA THR A 175 -3.48 24.34 7.82
C THR A 175 -4.47 24.14 6.68
N PRO A 176 -4.56 25.09 5.71
CA PRO A 176 -5.48 24.95 4.58
C PRO A 176 -4.96 23.93 3.56
N ASP A 177 -5.86 23.40 2.76
CA ASP A 177 -5.54 22.69 1.51
C ASP A 177 -4.90 23.69 0.53
N LEU A 178 -3.80 23.30 -0.13
CA LEU A 178 -3.01 24.24 -0.94
C LEU A 178 -3.46 24.32 -2.42
N TYR A 179 -4.10 23.27 -2.94
CA TYR A 179 -4.29 23.12 -4.39
C TYR A 179 -5.77 23.10 -4.81
N GLY A 180 -6.69 23.50 -3.93
CA GLY A 180 -8.11 23.67 -4.25
C GLY A 180 -8.93 22.39 -4.19
N TYR A 181 -8.39 21.31 -3.64
CA TYR A 181 -9.10 20.07 -3.33
C TYR A 181 -8.78 19.61 -1.90
N ARG A 182 -9.66 18.80 -1.34
CA ARG A 182 -9.58 18.35 0.05
C ARG A 182 -8.61 17.17 0.19
N GLN A 183 -7.74 17.25 1.20
CA GLN A 183 -6.95 16.13 1.67
C GLN A 183 -7.60 15.46 2.88
N HIS A 184 -7.42 14.14 3.00
CA HIS A 184 -7.97 13.31 4.07
C HIS A 184 -6.85 12.69 4.90
N LEU A 185 -6.78 13.01 6.20
CA LEU A 185 -5.79 12.46 7.13
C LEU A 185 -6.28 11.12 7.71
N PHE A 186 -5.53 10.03 7.46
CA PHE A 186 -5.78 8.73 8.05
C PHE A 186 -4.81 8.47 9.22
N PRO A 187 -5.29 8.23 10.43
CA PRO A 187 -4.48 7.75 11.54
C PRO A 187 -4.11 6.28 11.36
N ILE A 188 -3.00 5.85 11.98
CA ILE A 188 -2.44 4.51 11.87
C ILE A 188 -2.57 3.77 13.20
N VAL A 189 -3.25 2.62 13.20
CA VAL A 189 -3.31 1.71 14.35
C VAL A 189 -1.97 0.99 14.47
N GLN A 190 -1.26 1.20 15.59
CA GLN A 190 -0.06 0.50 15.97
C GLN A 190 -0.33 -0.44 17.16
N GLY A 191 0.66 -1.20 17.66
CA GLY A 191 0.52 -2.11 18.80
C GLY A 191 1.22 -3.45 18.61
N CYS A 192 2.08 -3.56 17.57
CA CYS A 192 2.83 -4.77 17.24
C CYS A 192 1.88 -5.99 17.13
N VAL A 193 2.23 -7.13 17.73
CA VAL A 193 1.43 -8.37 17.74
C VAL A 193 0.68 -8.61 19.04
N TYR A 194 0.45 -7.57 19.83
CA TYR A 194 -0.19 -7.63 21.14
C TYR A 194 -1.66 -7.21 21.03
N THR A 195 -2.56 -8.16 21.26
CA THR A 195 -4.02 -7.98 21.14
C THR A 195 -4.56 -6.82 21.94
N ASP A 196 -4.16 -6.68 23.21
CA ASP A 196 -4.60 -5.60 24.10
C ASP A 196 -4.13 -4.22 23.59
N LEU A 197 -2.88 -4.11 23.12
CA LEU A 197 -2.36 -2.86 22.57
C LEU A 197 -3.09 -2.48 21.26
N ARG A 198 -3.34 -3.45 20.37
CA ARG A 198 -4.13 -3.21 19.15
C ARG A 198 -5.55 -2.77 19.46
N GLN A 199 -6.19 -3.38 20.46
CA GLN A 199 -7.52 -2.99 20.92
C GLN A 199 -7.54 -1.56 21.46
N ASP A 200 -6.58 -1.20 22.31
CA ASP A 200 -6.49 0.13 22.90
C ASP A 200 -6.24 1.19 21.82
N ALA A 201 -5.32 0.91 20.88
CA ALA A 201 -5.06 1.79 19.75
C ALA A 201 -6.30 1.95 18.86
N ALA A 202 -6.96 0.85 18.47
CA ALA A 202 -8.15 0.90 17.62
C ALA A 202 -9.30 1.67 18.26
N LYS A 203 -9.55 1.48 19.57
CA LYS A 203 -10.57 2.23 20.31
C LYS A 203 -10.28 3.73 20.32
N ARG A 204 -9.02 4.11 20.63
CA ARG A 204 -8.60 5.51 20.61
C ARG A 204 -8.81 6.14 19.25
N LEU A 205 -8.39 5.47 18.16
CA LEU A 205 -8.51 6.01 16.83
C LEU A 205 -9.98 6.11 16.38
N ARG A 206 -10.79 5.09 16.68
CA ARG A 206 -12.24 5.12 16.43
C ARG A 206 -12.89 6.38 17.04
N ASP A 207 -12.53 6.72 18.28
CA ASP A 207 -13.12 7.82 19.02
C ASP A 207 -12.71 9.20 18.46
N LEU A 208 -11.67 9.27 17.59
CA LEU A 208 -11.28 10.48 16.86
C LEU A 208 -12.15 10.75 15.62
N ASP A 209 -12.94 9.77 15.16
CA ASP A 209 -13.87 9.84 14.02
C ASP A 209 -13.28 10.49 12.76
N ARG A 210 -12.10 10.04 12.33
CA ARG A 210 -11.48 10.51 11.09
C ARG A 210 -12.11 9.86 9.84
N ASP A 211 -11.71 10.33 8.67
CA ASP A 211 -12.29 9.92 7.38
C ASP A 211 -11.96 8.48 6.95
N GLY A 212 -10.91 7.89 7.50
CA GLY A 212 -10.49 6.51 7.30
C GLY A 212 -9.38 6.13 8.28
N TYR A 213 -8.96 4.86 8.27
CA TYR A 213 -8.00 4.32 9.21
C TYR A 213 -7.02 3.39 8.51
N ALA A 214 -5.75 3.44 8.93
CA ALA A 214 -4.74 2.49 8.49
C ALA A 214 -4.35 1.53 9.61
N ILE A 215 -3.93 0.33 9.23
CA ILE A 215 -3.37 -0.71 10.09
C ILE A 215 -1.90 -0.84 9.72
N GLY A 216 -1.03 -0.33 10.57
CA GLY A 216 0.42 -0.36 10.37
C GLY A 216 1.13 -1.34 11.30
N GLY A 217 2.45 -1.46 11.15
CA GLY A 217 3.30 -2.31 11.98
C GLY A 217 2.96 -3.80 11.92
N LEU A 218 2.49 -4.26 10.77
CA LEU A 218 2.31 -5.67 10.41
C LEU A 218 3.12 -5.97 9.15
N ALA A 219 3.36 -7.26 8.86
CA ALA A 219 4.29 -7.72 7.83
C ALA A 219 5.74 -7.21 8.03
N VAL A 220 6.17 -7.04 9.28
CA VAL A 220 7.50 -6.56 9.69
C VAL A 220 8.29 -7.60 10.49
N GLY A 221 8.04 -8.90 10.21
CA GLY A 221 8.78 -10.03 10.77
C GLY A 221 7.97 -11.04 11.59
N GLU A 222 6.69 -10.79 11.83
CA GLU A 222 5.78 -11.73 12.49
C GLU A 222 5.29 -12.82 11.51
N PRO A 223 4.83 -14.00 12.03
CA PRO A 223 4.14 -15.00 11.24
C PRO A 223 2.81 -14.46 10.66
N ALA A 224 2.42 -14.96 9.48
CA ALA A 224 1.22 -14.50 8.78
C ALA A 224 -0.07 -14.68 9.62
N GLU A 225 -0.16 -15.78 10.36
CA GLU A 225 -1.30 -16.08 11.24
C GLU A 225 -1.46 -15.01 12.33
N LYS A 226 -0.34 -14.51 12.85
CA LYS A 226 -0.36 -13.41 13.84
C LYS A 226 -0.81 -12.10 13.21
N MET A 227 -0.37 -11.81 12.01
CA MET A 227 -0.86 -10.67 11.24
C MET A 227 -2.37 -10.76 11.05
N TYR A 228 -2.90 -11.91 10.64
CA TYR A 228 -4.33 -12.12 10.43
C TYR A 228 -5.15 -11.92 11.71
N GLU A 229 -4.68 -12.49 12.83
CA GLU A 229 -5.29 -12.29 14.15
C GLU A 229 -5.37 -10.79 14.51
N MET A 230 -4.30 -10.04 14.31
CA MET A 230 -4.26 -8.61 14.62
C MET A 230 -5.18 -7.78 13.71
N ILE A 231 -5.34 -8.16 12.45
CA ILE A 231 -6.31 -7.53 11.54
C ILE A 231 -7.74 -7.73 12.05
N GLU A 232 -8.10 -8.94 12.46
CA GLU A 232 -9.43 -9.23 13.03
C GLU A 232 -9.67 -8.39 14.29
N VAL A 233 -8.74 -8.40 15.24
CA VAL A 233 -8.82 -7.61 16.48
C VAL A 233 -9.07 -6.13 16.22
N VAL A 234 -8.40 -5.55 15.23
CA VAL A 234 -8.54 -4.13 14.88
C VAL A 234 -9.86 -3.87 14.16
N ASN A 235 -10.20 -4.71 13.19
CA ASN A 235 -11.39 -4.52 12.36
C ASN A 235 -12.72 -4.74 13.09
N ASP A 236 -12.71 -5.50 14.19
CA ASP A 236 -13.86 -5.63 15.09
C ASP A 236 -14.20 -4.32 15.83
N ILE A 237 -13.25 -3.39 15.91
CA ILE A 237 -13.37 -2.13 16.65
C ILE A 237 -13.57 -0.94 15.71
N LEU A 238 -12.87 -0.92 14.56
CA LEU A 238 -12.93 0.18 13.62
C LEU A 238 -14.33 0.31 12.97
N PRO A 239 -14.82 1.54 12.74
CA PRO A 239 -16.15 1.76 12.19
C PRO A 239 -16.34 1.10 10.81
N ALA A 240 -17.53 0.50 10.62
CA ALA A 240 -17.87 -0.16 9.35
C ALA A 240 -18.08 0.84 8.19
N ASN A 241 -18.44 2.08 8.50
CA ASN A 241 -18.71 3.15 7.52
C ASN A 241 -17.44 3.98 7.16
N LYS A 242 -16.26 3.46 7.47
CA LYS A 242 -14.97 4.08 7.14
C LYS A 242 -14.07 3.08 6.42
N PRO A 243 -13.21 3.54 5.47
CA PRO A 243 -12.26 2.66 4.79
C PRO A 243 -11.12 2.23 5.74
N ARG A 244 -10.63 1.02 5.53
CA ARG A 244 -9.55 0.37 6.30
C ARG A 244 -8.41 0.00 5.37
N TYR A 245 -7.26 0.57 5.62
CA TYR A 245 -6.06 0.39 4.81
C TYR A 245 -5.02 -0.45 5.57
N LEU A 246 -4.65 -1.61 5.04
CA LEU A 246 -3.56 -2.44 5.56
C LEU A 246 -2.27 -2.09 4.83
N MET A 247 -1.31 -1.49 5.55
CA MET A 247 -0.09 -0.93 4.98
C MET A 247 0.96 -2.00 4.68
N GLY A 248 1.56 -1.92 3.50
CA GLY A 248 2.73 -2.72 3.12
C GLY A 248 2.49 -4.20 2.86
N VAL A 249 1.24 -4.64 2.75
CA VAL A 249 0.86 -6.05 2.52
C VAL A 249 0.31 -6.23 1.11
N GLY A 250 0.70 -7.17 0.36
CA GLY A 250 1.87 -8.02 0.30
C GLY A 250 1.73 -9.10 -0.75
N THR A 251 1.70 -10.34 -0.38
CA THR A 251 1.49 -11.43 -1.33
C THR A 251 0.02 -11.54 -1.76
N PRO A 252 -0.28 -12.12 -2.95
CA PRO A 252 -1.66 -12.29 -3.38
C PRO A 252 -2.55 -13.00 -2.37
N TRP A 253 -2.03 -14.04 -1.72
CA TRP A 253 -2.76 -14.76 -0.67
C TRP A 253 -2.96 -13.93 0.60
N ASN A 254 -2.00 -13.12 1.03
CA ASN A 254 -2.16 -12.21 2.17
C ASN A 254 -3.22 -11.13 1.89
N ILE A 255 -3.30 -10.66 0.65
CA ILE A 255 -4.35 -9.72 0.22
C ILE A 255 -5.73 -10.36 0.34
N LEU A 256 -5.92 -11.58 -0.18
CA LEU A 256 -7.20 -12.29 -0.06
C LEU A 256 -7.58 -12.58 1.40
N GLU A 257 -6.61 -12.94 2.25
CA GLU A 257 -6.81 -13.10 3.70
C GLU A 257 -7.18 -11.77 4.39
N GLY A 258 -6.56 -10.67 3.97
CA GLY A 258 -6.90 -9.32 4.46
C GLY A 258 -8.32 -8.90 4.05
N ILE A 259 -8.70 -9.15 2.80
CA ILE A 259 -10.06 -8.86 2.29
C ILE A 259 -11.10 -9.66 3.08
N GLU A 260 -10.88 -10.95 3.31
CA GLU A 260 -11.78 -11.80 4.11
C GLU A 260 -12.04 -11.21 5.50
N ARG A 261 -11.04 -10.50 6.07
CA ARG A 261 -11.08 -9.87 7.39
C ARG A 261 -11.54 -8.41 7.36
N GLY A 262 -12.04 -7.93 6.23
CA GLY A 262 -12.65 -6.60 6.11
C GLY A 262 -11.68 -5.46 5.85
N VAL A 263 -10.52 -5.72 5.25
CA VAL A 263 -9.61 -4.69 4.73
C VAL A 263 -10.06 -4.24 3.36
N ASP A 264 -9.98 -2.93 3.09
CA ASP A 264 -10.43 -2.30 1.84
C ASP A 264 -9.29 -1.91 0.91
N MET A 265 -8.14 -1.49 1.46
CA MET A 265 -7.05 -0.88 0.70
C MET A 265 -5.73 -1.57 1.05
N PHE A 266 -4.90 -1.77 0.04
CA PHE A 266 -3.59 -2.43 0.15
C PHE A 266 -2.55 -1.73 -0.69
N ASP A 267 -1.30 -1.78 -0.26
CA ASP A 267 -0.12 -1.44 -1.05
C ASP A 267 1.00 -2.44 -0.77
N CYS A 268 1.89 -2.60 -1.72
CA CYS A 268 3.17 -3.25 -1.50
C CYS A 268 4.11 -3.01 -2.69
N VAL A 269 5.41 -3.02 -2.44
CA VAL A 269 6.43 -3.00 -3.50
C VAL A 269 6.61 -4.37 -4.18
N MET A 270 6.00 -5.44 -3.65
CA MET A 270 6.23 -6.81 -4.14
C MET A 270 5.92 -7.01 -5.63
N PRO A 271 4.84 -6.51 -6.21
CA PRO A 271 4.56 -6.72 -7.63
C PRO A 271 5.74 -6.30 -8.52
N THR A 272 6.20 -5.08 -8.36
CA THR A 272 7.31 -4.53 -9.17
C THR A 272 8.67 -5.07 -8.73
N ARG A 273 8.90 -5.27 -7.42
CA ARG A 273 10.14 -5.87 -6.91
C ARG A 273 10.31 -7.30 -7.43
N ASN A 274 9.28 -8.12 -7.34
CA ASN A 274 9.30 -9.50 -7.82
C ASN A 274 9.44 -9.54 -9.35
N GLY A 275 8.72 -8.71 -10.08
CA GLY A 275 8.87 -8.57 -11.53
C GLY A 275 10.32 -8.29 -11.93
N ARG A 276 10.95 -7.29 -11.31
CA ARG A 276 12.39 -6.99 -11.56
C ARG A 276 13.33 -8.13 -11.19
N ASN A 277 12.92 -9.04 -10.32
CA ASN A 277 13.68 -10.24 -9.96
C ASN A 277 13.31 -11.47 -10.81
N GLY A 278 12.42 -11.32 -11.80
CA GLY A 278 12.01 -12.39 -12.71
C GLY A 278 10.90 -13.29 -12.15
N MET A 279 10.20 -12.87 -11.08
CA MET A 279 9.10 -13.62 -10.48
C MET A 279 7.77 -12.96 -10.84
N ILE A 280 6.82 -13.75 -11.33
CA ILE A 280 5.45 -13.29 -11.63
C ILE A 280 4.41 -14.14 -10.95
N PHE A 281 3.25 -13.53 -10.73
CA PHE A 281 2.06 -14.15 -10.18
C PHE A 281 1.01 -14.31 -11.27
N THR A 282 0.43 -15.49 -11.39
CA THR A 282 -0.65 -15.78 -12.32
C THR A 282 -1.86 -16.35 -11.58
N ARG A 283 -2.99 -16.48 -12.27
CA ARG A 283 -4.20 -17.13 -11.72
C ARG A 283 -3.96 -18.59 -11.32
N ASN A 284 -2.93 -19.22 -11.86
CA ASN A 284 -2.63 -20.63 -11.68
C ASN A 284 -1.41 -20.90 -10.77
N GLY A 285 -0.73 -19.84 -10.34
CA GLY A 285 0.42 -19.95 -9.43
C GLY A 285 1.56 -18.98 -9.77
N VAL A 286 2.72 -19.26 -9.20
CA VAL A 286 3.91 -18.43 -9.29
C VAL A 286 4.88 -18.97 -10.33
N MET A 287 5.36 -18.11 -11.22
CA MET A 287 6.36 -18.44 -12.23
C MET A 287 7.68 -17.70 -11.96
N ASN A 288 8.80 -18.41 -12.04
CA ASN A 288 10.12 -17.78 -12.08
C ASN A 288 10.64 -17.82 -13.52
N MET A 289 10.67 -16.64 -14.16
CA MET A 289 11.07 -16.49 -15.54
C MET A 289 12.57 -16.74 -15.78
N ARG A 290 13.37 -16.90 -14.74
CA ARG A 290 14.78 -17.31 -14.85
C ARG A 290 14.92 -18.83 -15.11
N ASN A 291 13.88 -19.63 -14.88
CA ASN A 291 13.94 -21.08 -15.02
C ASN A 291 14.22 -21.49 -16.47
N LYS A 292 15.08 -22.50 -16.63
CA LYS A 292 15.48 -23.02 -17.96
C LYS A 292 14.31 -23.59 -18.75
N LYS A 293 13.30 -24.11 -18.12
CA LYS A 293 12.12 -24.70 -18.79
C LYS A 293 11.39 -23.73 -19.72
N TRP A 294 11.52 -22.41 -19.52
CA TRP A 294 10.90 -21.40 -20.37
C TRP A 294 11.73 -21.03 -21.61
N GLU A 295 12.92 -21.62 -21.80
CA GLU A 295 13.85 -21.27 -22.87
C GLU A 295 13.29 -21.48 -24.28
N ASN A 296 12.48 -22.52 -24.45
CA ASN A 296 11.83 -22.89 -25.68
C ASN A 296 10.29 -22.85 -25.59
N ASP A 297 9.75 -22.10 -24.62
CA ASP A 297 8.31 -21.92 -24.46
C ASP A 297 7.86 -20.66 -25.23
N PHE A 298 7.36 -20.85 -26.43
CA PHE A 298 6.90 -19.80 -27.36
C PHE A 298 5.41 -19.45 -27.15
N THR A 299 4.79 -19.95 -26.09
CA THR A 299 3.43 -19.53 -25.71
C THR A 299 3.42 -18.13 -25.09
N PRO A 300 2.28 -17.43 -25.08
CA PRO A 300 2.14 -16.15 -24.41
C PRO A 300 2.62 -16.18 -22.95
N LEU A 301 3.07 -15.04 -22.44
CA LEU A 301 3.57 -14.91 -21.06
C LEU A 301 2.53 -15.44 -20.04
N ASP A 302 1.31 -14.95 -20.11
CA ASP A 302 0.15 -15.47 -19.36
C ASP A 302 -1.11 -15.44 -20.25
N PRO A 303 -1.56 -16.57 -20.80
CA PRO A 303 -2.76 -16.60 -21.64
C PRO A 303 -4.04 -16.12 -20.95
N ASP A 304 -4.10 -16.23 -19.62
CA ASP A 304 -5.23 -15.80 -18.78
C ASP A 304 -5.06 -14.38 -18.23
N GLY A 305 -3.93 -13.73 -18.51
CA GLY A 305 -3.61 -12.39 -18.04
C GLY A 305 -4.49 -11.30 -18.65
N THR A 306 -4.50 -10.12 -18.05
CA THR A 306 -5.36 -9.01 -18.46
C THR A 306 -4.61 -7.89 -19.17
N SER A 307 -3.28 -7.89 -19.10
CA SER A 307 -2.42 -6.88 -19.71
C SER A 307 -2.04 -7.23 -21.14
N TYR A 308 -1.77 -6.20 -21.94
CA TYR A 308 -1.25 -6.40 -23.30
C TYR A 308 0.08 -7.18 -23.32
N VAL A 309 0.93 -7.01 -22.29
CA VAL A 309 2.22 -7.72 -22.20
C VAL A 309 2.04 -9.23 -22.07
N ASP A 310 0.93 -9.68 -21.53
CA ASP A 310 0.61 -11.09 -21.31
C ASP A 310 0.42 -11.85 -22.62
N HIS A 311 -0.05 -11.14 -23.65
CA HIS A 311 -0.42 -11.70 -24.95
C HIS A 311 0.59 -11.39 -26.07
N GLN A 312 1.32 -10.26 -25.95
CA GLN A 312 2.27 -9.83 -26.98
C GLN A 312 3.63 -10.50 -26.87
N TYR A 313 4.03 -10.92 -25.67
CA TYR A 313 5.35 -11.48 -25.43
C TYR A 313 5.28 -12.96 -25.06
N THR A 314 6.23 -13.74 -25.61
CA THR A 314 6.35 -15.17 -25.26
C THR A 314 7.22 -15.35 -24.02
N ARG A 315 7.00 -16.46 -23.31
CA ARG A 315 7.81 -16.83 -22.14
C ARG A 315 9.30 -16.94 -22.47
N ALA A 316 9.62 -17.54 -23.63
CA ALA A 316 11.00 -17.65 -24.10
C ALA A 316 11.67 -16.28 -24.30
N TYR A 317 10.97 -15.34 -24.94
CA TYR A 317 11.49 -13.99 -25.16
C TYR A 317 11.69 -13.22 -23.85
N VAL A 318 10.69 -13.24 -22.97
CA VAL A 318 10.79 -12.57 -21.66
C VAL A 318 11.93 -13.17 -20.82
N ARG A 319 12.07 -14.51 -20.83
CA ARG A 319 13.22 -15.16 -20.18
C ARG A 319 14.55 -14.65 -20.76
N HIS A 320 14.66 -14.55 -22.09
CA HIS A 320 15.86 -14.00 -22.73
C HIS A 320 16.17 -12.59 -22.24
N LEU A 321 15.19 -11.69 -22.21
CA LEU A 321 15.35 -10.32 -21.71
C LEU A 321 15.85 -10.26 -20.26
N ILE A 322 15.29 -11.10 -19.38
CA ILE A 322 15.71 -11.16 -17.96
C ILE A 322 17.16 -11.67 -17.84
N HIS A 323 17.58 -12.65 -18.64
CA HIS A 323 18.96 -13.14 -18.64
C HIS A 323 19.94 -12.13 -19.24
N ALA A 324 19.51 -11.40 -20.26
CA ALA A 324 20.28 -10.32 -20.88
C ALA A 324 20.30 -9.03 -20.03
N GLN A 325 19.55 -8.99 -18.94
CA GLN A 325 19.40 -7.82 -18.06
C GLN A 325 18.84 -6.57 -18.77
N GLU A 326 18.00 -6.79 -19.79
CA GLU A 326 17.34 -5.72 -20.51
C GLU A 326 16.22 -5.08 -19.68
N MET A 327 16.16 -3.75 -19.73
CA MET A 327 15.12 -2.99 -19.00
C MET A 327 13.70 -3.37 -19.41
N LEU A 328 13.49 -3.65 -20.70
CA LEU A 328 12.19 -4.07 -21.21
C LEU A 328 11.66 -5.32 -20.49
N GLY A 329 12.52 -6.30 -20.15
CA GLY A 329 12.11 -7.48 -19.39
C GLY A 329 11.61 -7.14 -17.99
N LEU A 330 12.26 -6.19 -17.32
CA LEU A 330 11.86 -5.72 -15.99
C LEU A 330 10.52 -4.96 -16.03
N GLU A 331 10.32 -4.18 -17.09
CA GLU A 331 9.09 -3.42 -17.31
C GLU A 331 7.91 -4.36 -17.61
N ILE A 332 8.06 -5.30 -18.56
CA ILE A 332 7.04 -6.32 -18.91
C ILE A 332 6.55 -7.04 -17.64
N LEU A 333 7.47 -7.56 -16.81
CA LEU A 333 7.09 -8.31 -15.62
C LEU A 333 6.49 -7.42 -14.53
N SER A 334 6.87 -6.14 -14.46
CA SER A 334 6.26 -5.19 -13.53
C SER A 334 4.83 -4.85 -13.93
N ILE A 335 4.58 -4.61 -15.21
CA ILE A 335 3.24 -4.36 -15.76
C ILE A 335 2.35 -5.59 -15.54
N HIS A 336 2.83 -6.78 -15.90
CA HIS A 336 2.11 -8.03 -15.67
C HIS A 336 1.67 -8.18 -14.21
N ASN A 337 2.61 -8.07 -13.28
CA ASN A 337 2.31 -8.26 -11.85
C ASN A 337 1.32 -7.20 -11.33
N LEU A 338 1.44 -5.94 -11.73
CA LEU A 338 0.49 -4.91 -11.33
C LEU A 338 -0.91 -5.20 -11.89
N ALA A 339 -1.01 -5.56 -13.17
CA ALA A 339 -2.28 -5.93 -13.79
C ALA A 339 -2.91 -7.13 -13.08
N PHE A 340 -2.11 -8.16 -12.74
CA PHE A 340 -2.58 -9.30 -11.96
C PHE A 340 -3.13 -8.91 -10.58
N TYR A 341 -2.44 -8.02 -9.84
CA TYR A 341 -2.90 -7.58 -8.52
C TYR A 341 -4.21 -6.79 -8.61
N LEU A 342 -4.35 -5.90 -9.60
CA LEU A 342 -5.59 -5.15 -9.82
C LEU A 342 -6.73 -6.08 -10.24
N TRP A 343 -6.44 -7.06 -11.11
CA TRP A 343 -7.40 -8.11 -11.46
C TRP A 343 -7.86 -8.87 -10.20
N LEU A 344 -6.94 -9.32 -9.35
CA LEU A 344 -7.24 -10.12 -8.17
C LEU A 344 -8.21 -9.41 -7.20
N VAL A 345 -7.94 -8.14 -6.90
CA VAL A 345 -8.83 -7.36 -6.02
C VAL A 345 -10.15 -7.00 -6.71
N GLY A 346 -10.14 -6.81 -8.03
CA GLY A 346 -11.33 -6.60 -8.84
C GLY A 346 -12.27 -7.80 -8.83
N GLU A 347 -11.73 -9.02 -9.02
CA GLU A 347 -12.49 -10.28 -8.91
C GLU A 347 -13.03 -10.48 -7.49
N ALA A 348 -12.18 -10.25 -6.46
CA ALA A 348 -12.63 -10.31 -5.08
C ALA A 348 -13.85 -9.39 -4.85
N ARG A 349 -13.81 -8.16 -5.37
CA ARG A 349 -14.95 -7.24 -5.30
C ARG A 349 -16.20 -7.80 -6.00
N GLN A 350 -16.08 -8.35 -7.20
CA GLN A 350 -17.23 -8.92 -7.92
C GLN A 350 -17.86 -10.06 -7.13
N HIS A 351 -17.06 -10.95 -6.55
CA HIS A 351 -17.55 -12.05 -5.74
C HIS A 351 -18.15 -11.59 -4.39
N ILE A 352 -17.64 -10.51 -3.79
CA ILE A 352 -18.31 -9.91 -2.61
C ILE A 352 -19.71 -9.38 -3.00
N LEU A 353 -19.81 -8.65 -4.12
CA LEU A 353 -21.09 -8.12 -4.60
C LEU A 353 -22.06 -9.24 -5.00
N ALA A 354 -21.57 -10.36 -5.52
CA ALA A 354 -22.37 -11.54 -5.86
C ALA A 354 -22.75 -12.40 -4.62
N GLY A 355 -22.05 -12.21 -3.47
CA GLY A 355 -22.30 -12.96 -2.25
C GLY A 355 -21.67 -14.35 -2.21
N ASP A 356 -20.66 -14.61 -3.06
CA ASP A 356 -19.96 -15.89 -3.17
C ASP A 356 -18.42 -15.76 -2.99
N PHE A 357 -17.97 -14.70 -2.33
CA PHE A 357 -16.55 -14.41 -2.12
C PHE A 357 -15.81 -15.56 -1.42
N LYS A 358 -16.36 -16.09 -0.34
CA LYS A 358 -15.65 -17.11 0.46
C LYS A 358 -15.34 -18.39 -0.34
N PRO A 359 -16.28 -19.04 -1.05
CA PRO A 359 -15.96 -20.22 -1.86
C PRO A 359 -15.00 -19.90 -3.02
N TRP A 360 -15.15 -18.76 -3.69
CA TRP A 360 -14.21 -18.32 -4.72
C TRP A 360 -12.80 -18.11 -4.15
N LYS A 361 -12.68 -17.42 -3.02
CA LYS A 361 -11.38 -17.23 -2.33
C LYS A 361 -10.70 -18.56 -2.03
N ASP A 362 -11.44 -19.52 -1.46
CA ASP A 362 -10.87 -20.81 -1.05
C ASP A 362 -10.32 -21.59 -2.25
N GLU A 363 -11.00 -21.55 -3.41
CA GLU A 363 -10.51 -22.14 -4.66
C GLU A 363 -9.28 -21.36 -5.18
N MET A 364 -9.35 -20.04 -5.20
CA MET A 364 -8.27 -19.18 -5.70
C MET A 364 -6.99 -19.38 -4.88
N MET A 365 -7.09 -19.49 -3.55
CA MET A 365 -5.94 -19.71 -2.66
C MET A 365 -5.19 -20.99 -2.99
N GLN A 366 -5.88 -22.09 -3.35
CA GLN A 366 -5.24 -23.35 -3.76
C GLN A 366 -4.44 -23.16 -5.05
N ARG A 367 -4.95 -22.38 -6.01
CA ARG A 367 -4.29 -22.12 -7.29
C ARG A 367 -3.08 -21.19 -7.14
N LEU A 368 -3.22 -20.10 -6.39
CA LEU A 368 -2.17 -19.07 -6.22
C LEU A 368 -0.88 -19.61 -5.60
N MET A 369 -0.97 -20.65 -4.76
CA MET A 369 0.19 -21.21 -4.06
C MET A 369 0.98 -22.23 -4.88
N ASN A 370 0.52 -22.60 -6.07
CA ASN A 370 1.23 -23.50 -6.97
C ASN A 370 2.57 -22.88 -7.43
N ARG A 371 3.55 -23.76 -7.69
CA ARG A 371 4.82 -23.42 -8.34
C ARG A 371 4.80 -23.93 -9.76
N LEU A 372 4.69 -23.04 -10.72
CA LEU A 372 4.65 -23.37 -12.16
C LEU A 372 6.04 -23.44 -12.76
#